data_6afe71d76942ad2456082415c43a925a
#
_entry.id   6afe71d76942ad2456082415c43a925a
#
_cell.length_a   1.000
_cell.length_b   1.000
_cell.length_c   1.000
_cell.angle_alpha   90.00
_cell.angle_beta   90.00
_cell.angle_gamma   90.00
#
_symmetry.space_group_name_H-M   'P 1'
#
loop_
_entity.id
_entity.type
_entity.pdbx_description
1 polymer ?
#
loop_
_entity_poly.entity_id
_entity_poly.type
_entity_poly.pdbx_seq_one_letter_code
_entity_poly.pdbx_strand_id
1 'polypeptide(L)'
;MLANFGLCDLLLTLAENPCLYQPVWNSEILDEVQRTQTAKLGWPSELSRSWREAVEAAFPEALVTGWEPLLPACLVDEKDRHVLATAIRGHADLIVTSNLRHFPSEALQPWQILASHPADYLITLYSINGGLVVSRLEEIARKRGRTPQTHLALLGRSVRSFAVHVAESLGWELPGEDA
;
A
#
# COMPACT_ATOMS: atom_id res chain seq x y z
N MET A 1 -1.55 6.36 -0.95
CA MET A 1 -1.42 5.15 -0.10
C MET A 1 -0.02 5.00 0.47
N LEU A 2 1.02 4.83 -0.33
CA LEU A 2 2.41 4.63 0.14
C LEU A 2 2.97 5.74 1.05
N ALA A 3 2.35 6.91 1.06
CA ALA A 3 2.71 8.01 1.95
C ALA A 3 2.26 7.82 3.41
N ASN A 4 1.31 6.90 3.70
CA ASN A 4 0.99 6.52 5.06
C ASN A 4 2.00 5.48 5.55
N PHE A 5 2.93 5.91 6.39
CA PHE A 5 4.10 5.11 6.77
C PHE A 5 3.76 3.75 7.40
N GLY A 6 2.79 3.69 8.31
CA GLY A 6 2.42 2.42 8.95
C GLY A 6 1.76 1.43 7.98
N LEU A 7 0.85 1.93 7.15
CA LEU A 7 0.18 1.14 6.12
C LEU A 7 1.15 0.70 5.02
N CYS A 8 2.02 1.61 4.59
CA CYS A 8 3.05 1.34 3.59
C CYS A 8 4.01 0.24 4.07
N ASP A 9 4.47 0.35 5.31
CA ASP A 9 5.38 -0.60 5.95
C ASP A 9 4.77 -2.02 5.96
N LEU A 10 3.51 -2.15 6.40
CA LEU A 10 2.82 -3.44 6.38
C LEU A 10 2.67 -4.00 4.96
N LEU A 11 2.22 -3.18 4.01
CA LEU A 11 2.05 -3.63 2.63
C LEU A 11 3.39 -4.08 2.01
N LEU A 12 4.44 -3.29 2.14
CA LEU A 12 5.76 -3.67 1.61
C LEU A 12 6.28 -4.95 2.28
N THR A 13 6.14 -5.07 3.60
CA THR A 13 6.57 -6.28 4.33
C THR A 13 5.78 -7.54 3.91
N LEU A 14 4.50 -7.41 3.52
CA LEU A 14 3.70 -8.51 2.97
C LEU A 14 4.07 -8.87 1.51
N ALA A 15 4.79 -7.99 0.83
CA ALA A 15 5.35 -8.24 -0.50
C ALA A 15 6.77 -8.83 -0.45
N GLU A 16 7.44 -8.84 0.71
CA GLU A 16 8.72 -9.52 0.92
C GLU A 16 8.55 -11.04 1.00
N ASN A 17 9.61 -11.79 0.73
CA ASN A 17 9.60 -13.26 0.75
C ASN A 17 9.43 -13.82 2.18
N PRO A 18 8.47 -14.73 2.44
CA PRO A 18 7.45 -15.21 1.52
C PRO A 18 6.40 -14.13 1.23
N CYS A 19 6.13 -13.86 -0.06
CA CYS A 19 5.26 -12.78 -0.48
C CYS A 19 3.81 -13.23 -0.68
N LEU A 20 2.85 -12.32 -0.40
CA LEU A 20 1.43 -12.53 -0.70
C LEU A 20 1.02 -11.90 -2.03
N TYR A 21 1.82 -11.00 -2.56
CA TYR A 21 1.59 -10.31 -3.83
C TYR A 21 2.89 -9.70 -4.35
N GLN A 22 2.90 -9.31 -5.62
CA GLN A 22 4.00 -8.58 -6.25
C GLN A 22 3.56 -7.14 -6.51
N PRO A 23 4.22 -6.14 -5.93
CA PRO A 23 3.91 -4.73 -6.17
C PRO A 23 4.48 -4.27 -7.51
N VAL A 24 3.80 -3.30 -8.12
CA VAL A 24 4.34 -2.56 -9.28
C VAL A 24 4.15 -1.06 -9.08
N TRP A 25 5.11 -0.28 -9.55
CA TRP A 25 5.09 1.18 -9.57
C TRP A 25 5.97 1.72 -10.68
N ASN A 26 5.84 3.01 -10.98
CA ASN A 26 6.76 3.76 -11.82
C ASN A 26 7.53 4.79 -10.97
N SER A 27 8.50 5.48 -11.58
CA SER A 27 9.28 6.52 -10.91
C SER A 27 8.40 7.69 -10.44
N GLU A 28 7.37 8.07 -11.20
CA GLU A 28 6.48 9.19 -10.86
C GLU A 28 5.67 8.90 -9.59
N ILE A 29 5.19 7.66 -9.41
CA ILE A 29 4.53 7.22 -8.16
C ILE A 29 5.48 7.38 -6.97
N LEU A 30 6.74 6.96 -7.11
CA LEU A 30 7.73 7.11 -6.04
C LEU A 30 8.08 8.58 -5.77
N ASP A 31 8.13 9.41 -6.82
CA ASP A 31 8.32 10.87 -6.68
C ASP A 31 7.16 11.53 -5.90
N GLU A 32 5.92 11.10 -6.15
CA GLU A 32 4.76 11.55 -5.38
C GLU A 32 4.81 11.14 -3.91
N VAL A 33 5.28 9.92 -3.63
CA VAL A 33 5.51 9.45 -2.26
C VAL A 33 6.54 10.34 -1.57
N GLN A 34 7.69 10.61 -2.20
CA GLN A 34 8.74 11.46 -1.63
C GLN A 34 8.26 12.89 -1.41
N ARG A 35 7.52 13.48 -2.37
CA ARG A 35 6.90 14.80 -2.19
C ARG A 35 5.95 14.82 -0.99
N THR A 36 5.16 13.76 -0.80
CA THR A 36 4.26 13.68 0.35
C THR A 36 5.00 13.48 1.66
N GLN A 37 6.03 12.64 1.69
CA GLN A 37 6.88 12.44 2.87
C GLN A 37 7.52 13.75 3.33
N THR A 38 8.09 14.51 2.40
CA THR A 38 8.79 15.77 2.74
C THR A 38 7.80 16.91 3.02
N ALA A 39 6.82 17.15 2.15
CA ALA A 39 5.95 18.32 2.24
C ALA A 39 4.82 18.18 3.27
N LYS A 40 4.29 16.96 3.49
CA LYS A 40 3.15 16.74 4.40
C LYS A 40 3.53 16.04 5.69
N LEU A 41 4.50 15.12 5.66
CA LEU A 41 4.91 14.37 6.84
C LEU A 41 6.16 14.94 7.53
N GLY A 42 6.76 15.98 6.95
CA GLY A 42 7.91 16.68 7.51
C GLY A 42 9.20 15.84 7.55
N TRP A 43 9.31 14.82 6.68
CA TRP A 43 10.53 14.02 6.65
C TRP A 43 11.71 14.83 6.10
N PRO A 44 12.90 14.68 6.68
CA PRO A 44 14.14 15.17 6.05
C PRO A 44 14.29 14.56 4.64
N SER A 45 14.72 15.36 3.68
CA SER A 45 14.88 14.91 2.28
C SER A 45 15.83 13.72 2.16
N GLU A 46 16.82 13.63 3.04
CA GLU A 46 17.77 12.52 3.10
C GLU A 46 17.11 11.21 3.53
N LEU A 47 16.25 11.27 4.55
CA LEU A 47 15.47 10.11 5.00
C LEU A 47 14.53 9.61 3.90
N SER A 48 13.85 10.53 3.21
CA SER A 48 12.96 10.20 2.09
C SER A 48 13.72 9.53 0.93
N ARG A 49 14.92 10.02 0.63
CA ARG A 49 15.80 9.41 -0.38
C ARG A 49 16.25 8.02 0.03
N SER A 50 16.77 7.86 1.24
CA SER A 50 17.21 6.55 1.75
C SER A 50 16.06 5.53 1.80
N TRP A 51 14.83 5.96 2.11
CA TRP A 51 13.66 5.11 2.04
C TRP A 51 13.39 4.63 0.61
N ARG A 52 13.45 5.54 -0.38
CA ARG A 52 13.27 5.17 -1.80
C ARG A 52 14.32 4.17 -2.27
N GLU A 53 15.59 4.46 -1.99
CA GLU A 53 16.70 3.56 -2.35
C GLU A 53 16.52 2.16 -1.73
N ALA A 54 16.07 2.08 -0.47
CA ALA A 54 15.79 0.82 0.20
C ALA A 54 14.61 0.07 -0.47
N VAL A 55 13.54 0.76 -0.84
CA VAL A 55 12.38 0.16 -1.52
C VAL A 55 12.75 -0.33 -2.92
N GLU A 56 13.47 0.46 -3.71
CA GLU A 56 13.93 0.06 -5.05
C GLU A 56 14.90 -1.12 -4.98
N ALA A 57 15.77 -1.17 -3.97
CA ALA A 57 16.68 -2.30 -3.76
C ALA A 57 15.95 -3.58 -3.30
N ALA A 58 14.91 -3.45 -2.46
CA ALA A 58 14.12 -4.59 -1.98
C ALA A 58 13.21 -5.19 -3.06
N PHE A 59 12.75 -4.36 -4.02
CA PHE A 59 11.80 -4.76 -5.06
C PHE A 59 12.28 -4.35 -6.47
N PRO A 60 13.40 -4.89 -6.96
CA PRO A 60 13.97 -4.50 -8.25
C PRO A 60 13.04 -4.77 -9.44
N GLU A 61 12.16 -5.78 -9.32
CA GLU A 61 11.19 -6.16 -10.35
C GLU A 61 9.92 -5.30 -10.35
N ALA A 62 9.73 -4.43 -9.34
CA ALA A 62 8.51 -3.64 -9.19
C ALA A 62 8.49 -2.38 -10.08
N LEU A 63 9.66 -1.94 -10.57
CA LEU A 63 9.78 -0.73 -11.36
C LEU A 63 9.32 -0.98 -12.80
N VAL A 64 8.19 -0.37 -13.18
CA VAL A 64 7.64 -0.42 -14.54
C VAL A 64 8.10 0.79 -15.34
N THR A 65 8.60 0.53 -16.54
CA THR A 65 9.02 1.53 -17.53
C THR A 65 8.25 1.40 -18.84
N GLY A 66 8.24 2.46 -19.66
CA GLY A 66 7.56 2.45 -20.96
C GLY A 66 6.03 2.42 -20.85
N TRP A 67 5.49 3.03 -19.83
CA TRP A 67 4.05 3.18 -19.58
C TRP A 67 3.47 4.46 -20.23
N GLU A 68 4.30 5.45 -20.55
CA GLU A 68 3.91 6.78 -21.04
C GLU A 68 3.06 6.72 -22.33
N PRO A 69 3.32 5.82 -23.30
CA PRO A 69 2.49 5.69 -24.51
C PRO A 69 1.04 5.28 -24.23
N LEU A 70 0.75 4.75 -23.03
CA LEU A 70 -0.59 4.32 -22.63
C LEU A 70 -1.44 5.47 -22.05
N LEU A 71 -0.83 6.60 -21.68
CA LEU A 71 -1.52 7.74 -21.06
C LEU A 71 -2.78 8.21 -21.82
N PRO A 72 -2.78 8.33 -23.17
CA PRO A 72 -3.98 8.76 -23.90
C PRO A 72 -5.16 7.78 -23.81
N ALA A 73 -4.88 6.50 -23.54
CA ALA A 73 -5.89 5.45 -23.41
C ALA A 73 -6.46 5.33 -21.97
N CYS A 74 -5.82 5.97 -20.99
CA CYS A 74 -6.24 5.95 -19.60
C CYS A 74 -7.35 6.98 -19.34
N LEU A 75 -8.61 6.52 -19.28
CA LEU A 75 -9.80 7.36 -19.12
C LEU A 75 -10.09 7.66 -17.65
N VAL A 76 -9.09 8.13 -16.92
CA VAL A 76 -9.16 8.63 -15.54
C VAL A 76 -8.65 10.07 -15.50
N ASP A 77 -8.75 10.74 -14.32
CA ASP A 77 -8.22 12.09 -14.14
C ASP A 77 -6.76 12.15 -14.60
N GLU A 78 -6.37 13.24 -15.24
CA GLU A 78 -5.04 13.41 -15.84
C GLU A 78 -3.90 13.10 -14.85
N LYS A 79 -4.03 13.57 -13.62
CA LYS A 79 -3.07 13.35 -12.53
C LYS A 79 -2.95 11.88 -12.08
N ASP A 80 -3.91 11.02 -12.40
CA ASP A 80 -3.95 9.63 -12.00
C ASP A 80 -3.69 8.67 -13.18
N ARG A 81 -3.55 9.21 -14.42
CA ARG A 81 -3.32 8.40 -15.65
C ARG A 81 -2.06 7.57 -15.56
N HIS A 82 -0.99 8.12 -14.98
CA HIS A 82 0.27 7.40 -14.82
C HIS A 82 0.12 6.15 -13.94
N VAL A 83 -0.78 6.17 -12.96
CA VAL A 83 -1.07 4.99 -12.11
C VAL A 83 -1.75 3.89 -12.92
N LEU A 84 -2.79 4.24 -13.70
CA LEU A 84 -3.50 3.26 -14.55
C LEU A 84 -2.58 2.74 -15.66
N ALA A 85 -1.81 3.64 -16.32
CA ALA A 85 -0.85 3.24 -17.35
C ALA A 85 0.22 2.27 -16.81
N THR A 86 0.67 2.49 -15.57
CA THR A 86 1.60 1.59 -14.89
C THR A 86 0.97 0.24 -14.59
N ALA A 87 -0.27 0.22 -14.10
CA ALA A 87 -1.00 -1.02 -13.84
C ALA A 87 -1.18 -1.84 -15.14
N ILE A 88 -1.57 -1.20 -16.25
CA ILE A 88 -1.69 -1.85 -17.56
C ILE A 88 -0.35 -2.42 -18.03
N ARG A 89 0.70 -1.59 -17.99
CA ARG A 89 2.04 -1.99 -18.49
C ARG A 89 2.69 -3.06 -17.62
N GLY A 90 2.46 -3.00 -16.32
CA GLY A 90 2.97 -3.95 -15.33
C GLY A 90 2.09 -5.20 -15.16
N HIS A 91 1.02 -5.34 -15.96
CA HIS A 91 0.07 -6.45 -15.87
C HIS A 91 -0.51 -6.66 -14.46
N ALA A 92 -0.81 -5.56 -13.77
CA ALA A 92 -1.41 -5.63 -12.45
C ALA A 92 -2.92 -5.90 -12.55
N ASP A 93 -3.41 -6.79 -11.70
CA ASP A 93 -4.85 -7.11 -11.60
C ASP A 93 -5.60 -6.09 -10.74
N LEU A 94 -4.87 -5.34 -9.89
CA LEU A 94 -5.48 -4.51 -8.86
C LEU A 94 -4.72 -3.20 -8.63
N ILE A 95 -5.48 -2.10 -8.55
CA ILE A 95 -5.00 -0.80 -8.04
C ILE A 95 -5.48 -0.67 -6.60
N VAL A 96 -4.56 -0.60 -5.64
CA VAL A 96 -4.87 -0.37 -4.22
C VAL A 96 -4.81 1.12 -3.92
N THR A 97 -5.96 1.72 -3.62
CA THR A 97 -6.07 3.18 -3.41
C THR A 97 -7.15 3.54 -2.40
N SER A 98 -6.92 4.57 -1.59
CA SER A 98 -7.96 5.15 -0.72
C SER A 98 -8.94 6.05 -1.52
N ASN A 99 -8.63 6.36 -2.76
CA ASN A 99 -9.39 7.29 -3.59
C ASN A 99 -10.08 6.58 -4.75
N LEU A 100 -10.96 5.62 -4.42
CA LEU A 100 -11.65 4.77 -5.39
C LEU A 100 -12.42 5.56 -6.47
N ARG A 101 -12.93 6.76 -6.13
CA ARG A 101 -13.66 7.62 -7.09
C ARG A 101 -12.81 8.05 -8.29
N HIS A 102 -11.48 8.03 -8.17
CA HIS A 102 -10.56 8.38 -9.26
C HIS A 102 -10.31 7.22 -10.22
N PHE A 103 -10.74 6.03 -9.84
CA PHE A 103 -10.58 4.80 -10.62
C PHE A 103 -11.93 4.10 -10.78
N PRO A 104 -12.86 4.72 -11.53
CA PRO A 104 -14.18 4.15 -11.74
C PRO A 104 -14.11 2.86 -12.55
N SER A 105 -15.00 1.91 -12.26
CA SER A 105 -15.00 0.59 -12.89
C SER A 105 -15.04 0.63 -14.41
N GLU A 106 -15.75 1.61 -14.98
CA GLU A 106 -15.87 1.81 -16.43
C GLU A 106 -14.52 2.10 -17.11
N ALA A 107 -13.62 2.80 -16.39
CA ALA A 107 -12.28 3.10 -16.89
C ALA A 107 -11.30 1.91 -16.74
N LEU A 108 -11.55 1.02 -15.79
CA LEU A 108 -10.69 -0.12 -15.46
C LEU A 108 -11.10 -1.41 -16.19
N GLN A 109 -12.40 -1.61 -16.42
CA GLN A 109 -12.97 -2.82 -17.03
C GLN A 109 -12.32 -3.22 -18.37
N PRO A 110 -12.02 -2.28 -19.31
CA PRO A 110 -11.37 -2.65 -20.58
C PRO A 110 -10.01 -3.31 -20.39
N TRP A 111 -9.36 -3.06 -19.26
CA TRP A 111 -8.03 -3.57 -18.91
C TRP A 111 -8.08 -4.76 -17.95
N GLN A 112 -9.28 -5.18 -17.52
CA GLN A 112 -9.48 -6.25 -16.54
C GLN A 112 -8.80 -5.94 -15.19
N ILE A 113 -8.66 -4.66 -14.85
CA ILE A 113 -8.08 -4.19 -13.60
C ILE A 113 -9.22 -3.84 -12.62
N LEU A 114 -9.02 -4.14 -11.35
CA LEU A 114 -9.91 -3.75 -10.26
C LEU A 114 -9.28 -2.60 -9.45
N ALA A 115 -10.11 -1.89 -8.69
CA ALA A 115 -9.64 -0.97 -7.65
C ALA A 115 -10.16 -1.41 -6.30
N SER A 116 -9.31 -1.38 -5.26
CA SER A 116 -9.70 -1.76 -3.91
C SER A 116 -9.17 -0.76 -2.89
N HIS A 117 -9.97 -0.55 -1.84
CA HIS A 117 -9.50 0.20 -0.67
C HIS A 117 -8.41 -0.62 0.08
N PRO A 118 -7.37 0.02 0.62
CA PRO A 118 -6.31 -0.69 1.33
C PRO A 118 -6.80 -1.60 2.46
N ALA A 119 -7.87 -1.22 3.15
CA ALA A 119 -8.44 -2.03 4.22
C ALA A 119 -9.05 -3.34 3.68
N ASP A 120 -9.77 -3.28 2.57
CA ASP A 120 -10.42 -4.44 1.96
C ASP A 120 -9.36 -5.36 1.34
N TYR A 121 -8.32 -4.77 0.75
CA TYR A 121 -7.18 -5.52 0.23
C TYR A 121 -6.43 -6.26 1.35
N LEU A 122 -6.17 -5.61 2.49
CA LEU A 122 -5.54 -6.26 3.64
C LEU A 122 -6.40 -7.37 4.24
N ILE A 123 -7.73 -7.22 4.28
CA ILE A 123 -8.66 -8.30 4.69
C ILE A 123 -8.55 -9.48 3.72
N THR A 124 -8.46 -9.22 2.42
CA THR A 124 -8.24 -10.27 1.41
C THR A 124 -6.92 -11.00 1.65
N LEU A 125 -5.81 -10.27 1.86
CA LEU A 125 -4.52 -10.88 2.17
C LEU A 125 -4.55 -11.69 3.48
N TYR A 126 -5.27 -11.20 4.50
CA TYR A 126 -5.48 -11.93 5.74
C TYR A 126 -6.26 -13.23 5.51
N SER A 127 -7.26 -13.23 4.64
CA SER A 127 -8.02 -14.42 4.27
C SER A 127 -7.17 -15.45 3.51
N ILE A 128 -6.19 -15.00 2.73
CA ILE A 128 -5.25 -15.88 2.02
C ILE A 128 -4.26 -16.52 2.99
N ASN A 129 -3.64 -15.74 3.86
CA ASN A 129 -2.69 -16.23 4.85
C ASN A 129 -2.65 -15.32 6.09
N GLY A 130 -3.63 -15.50 6.99
CA GLY A 130 -3.75 -14.73 8.22
C GLY A 130 -2.53 -14.90 9.15
N GLY A 131 -1.94 -16.10 9.18
CA GLY A 131 -0.75 -16.37 10.00
C GLY A 131 0.45 -15.51 9.56
N LEU A 132 0.68 -15.37 8.26
CA LEU A 132 1.76 -14.52 7.75
C LEU A 132 1.47 -13.03 8.03
N VAL A 133 0.23 -12.57 7.83
CA VAL A 133 -0.15 -11.19 8.12
C VAL A 133 0.09 -10.85 9.59
N VAL A 134 -0.33 -11.74 10.51
CA VAL A 134 -0.12 -11.56 11.96
C VAL A 134 1.38 -11.54 12.29
N SER A 135 2.15 -12.49 11.76
CA SER A 135 3.60 -12.55 11.97
C SER A 135 4.30 -11.25 11.53
N ARG A 136 3.89 -10.67 10.39
CA ARG A 136 4.45 -9.39 9.90
C ARG A 136 4.03 -8.22 10.79
N LEU A 137 2.78 -8.19 11.26
CA LEU A 137 2.32 -7.18 12.23
C LEU A 137 3.13 -7.23 13.53
N GLU A 138 3.38 -8.44 14.07
CA GLU A 138 4.19 -8.66 15.28
C GLU A 138 5.64 -8.22 15.08
N GLU A 139 6.23 -8.55 13.93
CA GLU A 139 7.59 -8.15 13.57
C GLU A 139 7.73 -6.62 13.53
N ILE A 140 6.81 -5.93 12.84
CA ILE A 140 6.81 -4.47 12.73
C ILE A 140 6.59 -3.84 14.12
N ALA A 141 5.65 -4.35 14.90
CA ALA A 141 5.38 -3.88 16.25
C ALA A 141 6.62 -3.97 17.13
N ARG A 142 7.29 -5.13 17.12
CA ARG A 142 8.53 -5.38 17.88
C ARG A 142 9.65 -4.42 17.45
N LYS A 143 9.88 -4.22 16.15
CA LYS A 143 10.88 -3.26 15.64
C LYS A 143 10.61 -1.82 16.12
N ARG A 144 9.35 -1.50 16.43
CA ARG A 144 8.91 -0.17 16.90
C ARG A 144 8.72 -0.07 18.41
N GLY A 145 9.08 -1.12 19.17
CA GLY A 145 8.95 -1.16 20.62
C GLY A 145 7.49 -1.09 21.10
N ARG A 146 6.56 -1.69 20.34
CA ARG A 146 5.12 -1.68 20.63
C ARG A 146 4.56 -3.10 20.73
N THR A 147 3.41 -3.24 21.40
CA THR A 147 2.63 -4.48 21.32
C THR A 147 1.93 -4.58 19.95
N PRO A 148 1.64 -5.80 19.45
CA PRO A 148 0.89 -5.99 18.21
C PRO A 148 -0.47 -5.29 18.23
N GLN A 149 -1.18 -5.32 19.38
CA GLN A 149 -2.47 -4.65 19.57
C GLN A 149 -2.36 -3.14 19.44
N THR A 150 -1.35 -2.53 20.07
CA THR A 150 -1.10 -1.09 19.94
C THR A 150 -0.75 -0.72 18.48
N HIS A 151 0.06 -1.55 17.82
CA HIS A 151 0.40 -1.30 16.42
C HIS A 151 -0.81 -1.42 15.51
N LEU A 152 -1.65 -2.43 15.71
CA LEU A 152 -2.88 -2.64 14.96
C LEU A 152 -3.88 -1.51 15.18
N ALA A 153 -4.04 -1.01 16.42
CA ALA A 153 -4.89 0.15 16.72
C ALA A 153 -4.43 1.41 15.97
N LEU A 154 -3.12 1.65 15.90
CA LEU A 154 -2.55 2.76 15.13
C LEU A 154 -2.79 2.63 13.62
N LEU A 155 -2.69 1.42 13.06
CA LEU A 155 -3.05 1.13 11.68
C LEU A 155 -4.55 1.38 11.44
N GLY A 156 -5.39 1.08 12.43
CA GLY A 156 -6.83 1.30 12.39
C GLY A 156 -7.25 2.74 12.12
N ARG A 157 -6.38 3.72 12.39
CA ARG A 157 -6.62 5.14 12.01
C ARG A 157 -6.75 5.34 10.49
N SER A 158 -6.18 4.44 9.70
CA SER A 158 -6.19 4.49 8.23
C SER A 158 -6.96 3.33 7.59
N VAL A 159 -7.01 2.18 8.26
CA VAL A 159 -7.59 0.93 7.75
C VAL A 159 -8.43 0.24 8.85
N ARG A 160 -9.44 0.98 9.35
CA ARG A 160 -10.23 0.58 10.52
C ARG A 160 -10.88 -0.80 10.37
N SER A 161 -11.51 -1.08 9.23
CA SER A 161 -12.19 -2.38 9.01
C SER A 161 -11.22 -3.55 9.06
N PHE A 162 -10.01 -3.38 8.54
CA PHE A 162 -8.95 -4.38 8.67
C PHE A 162 -8.53 -4.58 10.13
N ALA A 163 -8.31 -3.49 10.88
CA ALA A 163 -7.88 -3.59 12.27
C ALA A 163 -8.92 -4.29 13.14
N VAL A 164 -10.19 -3.96 12.96
CA VAL A 164 -11.32 -4.62 13.67
C VAL A 164 -11.38 -6.09 13.28
N HIS A 165 -11.34 -6.41 11.98
CA HIS A 165 -11.40 -7.79 11.48
C HIS A 165 -10.30 -8.68 12.08
N VAL A 166 -9.06 -8.20 12.12
CA VAL A 166 -7.94 -8.96 12.71
C VAL A 166 -8.11 -9.10 14.22
N ALA A 167 -8.50 -8.03 14.92
CA ALA A 167 -8.70 -8.05 16.37
C ALA A 167 -9.79 -9.05 16.76
N GLU A 168 -10.94 -9.02 16.09
CA GLU A 168 -12.04 -9.97 16.33
C GLU A 168 -11.61 -11.41 16.05
N SER A 169 -10.90 -11.66 14.95
CA SER A 169 -10.43 -13.00 14.58
C SER A 169 -9.46 -13.60 15.58
N LEU A 170 -8.70 -12.77 16.29
CA LEU A 170 -7.69 -13.18 17.27
C LEU A 170 -8.14 -13.04 18.74
N GLY A 171 -9.34 -12.50 18.96
CA GLY A 171 -9.81 -12.16 20.31
C GLY A 171 -8.96 -11.08 20.99
N TRP A 172 -8.40 -10.15 20.23
CA TRP A 172 -7.58 -9.06 20.74
C TRP A 172 -8.46 -7.86 21.14
N GLU A 173 -8.21 -7.34 22.33
CA GLU A 173 -8.72 -6.03 22.70
C GLU A 173 -7.79 -4.95 22.16
N LEU A 174 -8.32 -4.04 21.34
CA LEU A 174 -7.55 -2.90 20.86
C LEU A 174 -7.58 -1.79 21.94
N PRO A 175 -6.43 -1.18 22.26
CA PRO A 175 -6.39 -0.04 23.14
C PRO A 175 -7.27 1.08 22.58
N GLY A 176 -7.98 1.80 23.46
CA GLY A 176 -8.80 2.95 23.09
C GLY A 176 -7.98 4.06 22.41
N GLU A 177 -8.67 4.98 21.74
CA GLU A 177 -8.04 6.06 20.97
C GLU A 177 -7.18 7.01 21.81
N ASP A 178 -7.30 6.96 23.15
CA ASP A 178 -6.63 7.84 24.13
C ASP A 178 -5.41 7.20 24.82
N ALA A 179 -4.92 6.05 24.35
CA ALA A 179 -3.80 5.32 24.97
C ALA A 179 -2.45 5.56 24.24
#